data_3668b09dbf7ffde1089dc525b987d32b
#
_entry.id   3668b09dbf7ffde1089dc525b987d32b
#
_cell.length_a   1.000
_cell.length_b   1.000
_cell.length_c   1.000
_cell.angle_alpha   90.00
_cell.angle_beta   90.00
_cell.angle_gamma   90.00
#
_symmetry.space_group_name_H-M   'P 1'
#
loop_
_entity.id
_entity.type
_entity.pdbx_description
1 polymer ?
#
loop_
_entity_poly.entity_id
_entity_poly.type
_entity_poly.pdbx_seq_one_letter_code
_entity_poly.pdbx_strand_id
1 'polypeptide(L)'
;LTVKRTWRSEGKEVQRGLDPGDTRKIARALDTSWVITFPQGTTKPFAPGRKGTAYIIKQNQPIVVPIVINGFWRAFNKKGLKFKKRGSILSVTIKEPLQIDYNAPVEEILNQVMDSIEQSKKYMLKGKHHLMSIIDK
;
A
#
# COMPACT_ATOMS: atom_id res chain seq x y z
N LEU A 1 -0.27 -10.57 -11.79
CA LEU A 1 0.64 -9.77 -12.64
C LEU A 1 1.83 -9.34 -11.80
N THR A 2 3.02 -9.88 -12.07
CA THR A 2 4.23 -9.50 -11.33
C THR A 2 4.94 -8.39 -12.09
N VAL A 3 4.99 -7.21 -11.49
CA VAL A 3 5.83 -6.12 -12.00
C VAL A 3 7.28 -6.45 -11.66
N LYS A 4 8.11 -6.70 -12.68
CA LYS A 4 9.53 -7.00 -12.49
C LYS A 4 10.22 -5.76 -11.92
N ARG A 5 10.68 -5.84 -10.67
CA ARG A 5 11.65 -4.90 -10.12
C ARG A 5 13.04 -5.36 -10.55
N THR A 6 13.70 -4.60 -11.40
CA THR A 6 15.12 -4.78 -11.62
C THR A 6 15.88 -4.32 -10.37
N TRP A 7 16.34 -5.27 -9.57
CA TRP A 7 17.35 -5.05 -8.55
C TRP A 7 18.72 -5.07 -9.28
N ARG A 8 19.38 -3.95 -9.39
CA ARG A 8 20.80 -3.91 -9.65
C ARG A 8 21.53 -3.48 -8.37
N SER A 9 22.24 -4.42 -7.80
CA SER A 9 23.25 -4.21 -6.79
C SER A 9 24.54 -3.81 -7.48
N GLU A 10 24.72 -2.56 -7.82
CA GLU A 10 25.99 -1.92 -8.18
C GLU A 10 25.70 -0.45 -8.50
N GLY A 11 25.92 0.42 -7.54
CA GLY A 11 26.35 1.81 -7.61
C GLY A 11 25.76 2.80 -8.65
N LYS A 12 24.68 2.49 -9.36
CA LYS A 12 24.02 3.40 -10.28
C LYS A 12 22.59 3.70 -9.80
N GLU A 13 22.30 4.98 -9.58
CA GLU A 13 20.92 5.46 -9.35
C GLU A 13 20.02 5.00 -10.48
N VAL A 14 19.19 4.00 -10.18
CA VAL A 14 18.12 3.61 -11.10
C VAL A 14 16.99 4.62 -10.91
N GLN A 15 16.70 5.40 -11.95
CA GLN A 15 15.50 6.23 -12.01
C GLN A 15 14.29 5.35 -11.71
N ARG A 16 13.65 5.60 -10.56
CA ARG A 16 12.47 4.85 -10.08
C ARG A 16 11.21 5.40 -10.73
N GLY A 17 11.08 5.22 -12.04
CA GLY A 17 9.84 5.50 -12.77
C GLY A 17 9.04 4.23 -13.02
N LEU A 18 7.73 4.38 -13.23
CA LEU A 18 6.92 3.32 -13.83
C LEU A 18 7.37 3.13 -15.28
N ASP A 19 7.71 1.91 -15.64
CA ASP A 19 7.95 1.57 -17.03
C ASP A 19 6.64 1.74 -17.82
N PRO A 20 6.63 2.46 -18.96
CA PRO A 20 5.45 2.58 -19.82
C PRO A 20 4.85 1.23 -20.22
N GLY A 21 5.69 0.20 -20.37
CA GLY A 21 5.24 -1.17 -20.65
C GLY A 21 4.44 -1.78 -19.50
N ASP A 22 4.84 -1.55 -18.26
CA ASP A 22 4.14 -2.03 -17.08
C ASP A 22 2.81 -1.30 -16.87
N THR A 23 2.77 0.01 -17.16
CA THR A 23 1.53 0.80 -17.09
C THR A 23 0.47 0.27 -18.05
N ARG A 24 0.85 -0.08 -19.29
CA ARG A 24 -0.07 -0.66 -20.28
C ARG A 24 -0.59 -2.04 -19.84
N LYS A 25 0.25 -2.88 -19.23
CA LYS A 25 -0.17 -4.19 -18.71
C LYS A 25 -1.17 -4.05 -17.57
N ILE A 26 -0.95 -3.08 -16.68
CA ILE A 26 -1.88 -2.80 -15.58
C ILE A 26 -3.22 -2.29 -16.13
N ALA A 27 -3.21 -1.36 -17.09
CA ALA A 27 -4.42 -0.86 -17.74
C ALA A 27 -5.25 -2.01 -18.34
N ARG A 28 -4.63 -2.88 -19.14
CA ARG A 28 -5.30 -4.05 -19.70
C ARG A 28 -5.83 -5.01 -18.63
N ALA A 29 -5.11 -5.18 -17.52
CA ALA A 29 -5.58 -6.03 -16.44
C ALA A 29 -6.80 -5.44 -15.74
N LEU A 30 -6.88 -4.11 -15.59
CA LEU A 30 -8.03 -3.43 -15.00
C LEU A 30 -9.31 -3.58 -15.83
N ASP A 31 -9.21 -3.77 -17.15
CA ASP A 31 -10.37 -3.97 -18.02
C ASP A 31 -11.06 -5.32 -17.80
N THR A 32 -10.34 -6.33 -17.30
CA THR A 32 -10.81 -7.73 -17.24
C THR A 32 -10.69 -8.38 -15.88
N SER A 33 -9.96 -7.76 -14.93
CA SER A 33 -9.56 -8.43 -13.69
C SER A 33 -9.35 -7.44 -12.54
N TRP A 34 -9.34 -7.97 -11.34
CA TRP A 34 -8.91 -7.25 -10.15
C TRP A 34 -7.39 -7.06 -10.15
N VAL A 35 -6.95 -5.87 -9.77
CA VAL A 35 -5.53 -5.55 -9.61
C VAL A 35 -5.27 -5.17 -8.16
N ILE A 36 -4.41 -5.92 -7.49
CA ILE A 36 -3.98 -5.61 -6.12
C ILE A 36 -2.69 -4.79 -6.20
N THR A 37 -2.66 -3.66 -5.50
CA THR A 37 -1.48 -2.81 -5.41
C THR A 37 -1.11 -2.50 -3.95
N PHE A 38 0.18 -2.29 -3.71
CA PHE A 38 0.72 -1.84 -2.45
C PHE A 38 1.31 -0.44 -2.64
N PRO A 39 0.58 0.64 -2.30
CA PRO A 39 0.97 2.00 -2.66
C PRO A 39 2.35 2.43 -2.15
N GLN A 40 2.76 1.92 -1.00
CA GLN A 40 4.07 2.22 -0.41
C GLN A 40 5.21 1.45 -1.10
N GLY A 41 4.92 0.27 -1.67
CA GLY A 41 5.92 -0.61 -2.26
C GLY A 41 6.99 -1.09 -1.27
N THR A 42 6.68 -1.10 0.01
CA THR A 42 7.54 -1.55 1.10
C THR A 42 6.69 -2.11 2.23
N THR A 43 7.28 -2.94 3.06
CA THR A 43 6.66 -3.46 4.29
C THR A 43 6.88 -2.56 5.51
N LYS A 44 7.59 -1.44 5.34
CA LYS A 44 7.81 -0.48 6.43
C LYS A 44 6.51 0.29 6.70
N PRO A 45 5.96 0.25 7.92
CA PRO A 45 4.75 0.98 8.26
C PRO A 45 4.93 2.48 8.07
N PHE A 46 3.87 3.15 7.67
CA PHE A 46 3.82 4.61 7.48
C PHE A 46 4.89 5.19 6.53
N ALA A 47 5.45 4.35 5.68
CA ALA A 47 6.30 4.85 4.60
C ALA A 47 5.47 5.68 3.62
N PRO A 48 6.04 6.71 2.99
CA PRO A 48 5.30 7.51 2.02
C PRO A 48 4.82 6.67 0.84
N GLY A 49 3.63 6.96 0.36
CA GLY A 49 3.08 6.36 -0.84
C GLY A 49 3.86 6.76 -2.09
N ARG A 50 3.84 5.92 -3.10
CA ARG A 50 4.48 6.18 -4.39
C ARG A 50 3.47 6.78 -5.36
N LYS A 51 3.85 7.88 -6.00
CA LYS A 51 2.99 8.59 -6.98
C LYS A 51 2.51 7.70 -8.13
N GLY A 52 3.25 6.65 -8.47
CA GLY A 52 2.88 5.71 -9.53
C GLY A 52 1.51 5.08 -9.36
N THR A 53 1.11 4.71 -8.13
CA THR A 53 -0.24 4.19 -7.86
C THR A 53 -1.31 5.24 -8.17
N ALA A 54 -1.11 6.49 -7.73
CA ALA A 54 -2.07 7.57 -7.99
C ALA A 54 -2.15 7.94 -9.48
N TYR A 55 -1.04 7.86 -10.22
CA TYR A 55 -1.06 8.05 -11.68
C TYR A 55 -1.89 6.97 -12.38
N ILE A 56 -1.74 5.70 -11.99
CA ILE A 56 -2.54 4.59 -12.55
C ILE A 56 -4.03 4.82 -12.26
N ILE A 57 -4.37 5.21 -11.03
CA ILE A 57 -5.75 5.50 -10.63
C ILE A 57 -6.31 6.67 -11.46
N LYS A 58 -5.56 7.76 -11.57
CA LYS A 58 -5.99 8.94 -12.35
C LYS A 58 -6.21 8.63 -13.83
N GLN A 59 -5.32 7.85 -14.44
CA GLN A 59 -5.39 7.51 -15.85
C GLN A 59 -6.52 6.54 -16.20
N ASN A 60 -6.72 5.52 -15.37
CA ASN A 60 -7.63 4.42 -15.70
C ASN A 60 -8.98 4.53 -14.96
N GLN A 61 -9.12 5.45 -14.01
CA GLN A 61 -10.34 5.72 -13.25
C GLN A 61 -11.03 4.44 -12.70
N PRO A 62 -10.28 3.51 -12.09
CA PRO A 62 -10.84 2.26 -11.58
C PRO A 62 -11.61 2.50 -10.29
N ILE A 63 -12.52 1.59 -9.95
CA ILE A 63 -13.07 1.51 -8.60
C ILE A 63 -11.95 1.07 -7.65
N VAL A 64 -11.67 1.89 -6.64
CA VAL A 64 -10.61 1.64 -5.66
C VAL A 64 -11.22 1.18 -4.34
N VAL A 65 -10.92 -0.05 -3.95
CA VAL A 65 -11.37 -0.64 -2.67
C VAL A 65 -10.19 -0.73 -1.71
N PRO A 66 -10.19 0.02 -0.60
CA PRO A 66 -9.10 -0.04 0.37
C PRO A 66 -9.17 -1.32 1.21
N ILE A 67 -8.01 -1.94 1.43
CA ILE A 67 -7.87 -3.09 2.32
C ILE A 67 -6.83 -2.76 3.40
N VAL A 68 -7.26 -2.78 4.65
CA VAL A 68 -6.39 -2.56 5.82
C VAL A 68 -5.97 -3.90 6.39
N ILE A 69 -4.67 -4.14 6.46
CA ILE A 69 -4.09 -5.37 7.01
C ILE A 69 -3.33 -5.04 8.28
N ASN A 70 -3.73 -5.65 9.41
CA ASN A 70 -3.16 -5.35 10.72
C ASN A 70 -2.68 -6.61 11.45
N GLY A 71 -1.70 -6.44 12.35
CA GLY A 71 -1.22 -7.51 13.24
C GLY A 71 -0.15 -8.43 12.65
N PHE A 72 -0.03 -8.55 11.33
CA PHE A 72 0.89 -9.49 10.68
C PHE A 72 2.37 -9.28 11.06
N TRP A 73 2.82 -8.04 11.22
CA TRP A 73 4.19 -7.72 11.63
C TRP A 73 4.52 -8.18 13.07
N ARG A 74 3.50 -8.38 13.90
CA ARG A 74 3.65 -8.93 15.27
C ARG A 74 3.73 -10.44 15.25
N ALA A 75 2.93 -11.08 14.39
CA ALA A 75 2.83 -12.52 14.30
C ALA A 75 4.02 -13.15 13.56
N PHE A 76 4.55 -12.46 12.54
CA PHE A 76 5.53 -13.02 11.62
C PHE A 76 6.85 -12.24 11.61
N ASN A 77 7.94 -12.94 11.42
CA ASN A 77 9.25 -12.33 11.19
C ASN A 77 9.38 -11.94 9.71
N LYS A 78 10.05 -10.81 9.43
CA LYS A 78 10.33 -10.35 8.06
C LYS A 78 11.19 -11.33 7.24
N LYS A 79 12.04 -12.09 7.90
CA LYS A 79 12.89 -13.10 7.28
C LYS A 79 12.20 -14.48 7.37
N GLY A 80 11.67 -14.94 6.24
CA GLY A 80 11.19 -16.30 6.08
C GLY A 80 9.83 -16.64 6.67
N LEU A 81 8.97 -15.63 6.94
CA LEU A 81 7.60 -15.81 7.45
C LEU A 81 7.50 -16.73 8.69
N LYS A 82 8.56 -16.83 9.48
CA LYS A 82 8.56 -17.62 10.73
C LYS A 82 7.64 -16.97 11.76
N PHE A 83 6.87 -17.78 12.47
CA PHE A 83 6.07 -17.33 13.60
C PHE A 83 6.94 -16.68 14.66
N LYS A 84 6.59 -15.47 15.05
CA LYS A 84 7.29 -14.68 16.07
C LYS A 84 6.56 -14.71 17.40
N LYS A 85 5.23 -14.61 17.39
CA LYS A 85 4.40 -14.57 18.60
C LYS A 85 3.08 -15.28 18.37
N ARG A 86 2.75 -16.26 19.21
CA ARG A 86 1.40 -16.87 19.26
C ARG A 86 0.39 -15.92 19.90
N GLY A 87 -0.89 -16.06 19.56
CA GLY A 87 -1.97 -15.23 20.11
C GLY A 87 -2.02 -13.80 19.58
N SER A 88 -1.28 -13.48 18.50
CA SER A 88 -1.41 -12.19 17.84
C SER A 88 -2.73 -12.10 17.08
N ILE A 89 -3.50 -11.04 17.31
CA ILE A 89 -4.73 -10.77 16.55
C ILE A 89 -4.31 -10.26 15.16
N LEU A 90 -4.78 -10.96 14.14
CA LEU A 90 -4.63 -10.59 12.73
C LEU A 90 -5.98 -10.09 12.24
N SER A 91 -6.01 -8.94 11.60
CA SER A 91 -7.23 -8.42 10.99
C SER A 91 -7.00 -7.98 9.55
N VAL A 92 -8.00 -8.24 8.73
CA VAL A 92 -8.11 -7.72 7.37
C VAL A 92 -9.46 -7.03 7.29
N THR A 93 -9.45 -5.73 7.01
CA THR A 93 -10.67 -4.93 6.88
C THR A 93 -10.78 -4.43 5.46
N ILE A 94 -11.84 -4.83 4.77
CA ILE A 94 -12.20 -4.31 3.46
C ILE A 94 -13.13 -3.12 3.70
N LYS A 95 -12.76 -1.96 3.17
CA LYS A 95 -13.55 -0.72 3.31
C LYS A 95 -14.40 -0.50 2.08
N GLU A 96 -15.37 0.41 2.21
CA GLU A 96 -16.18 0.87 1.08
C GLU A 96 -15.32 1.46 -0.04
N PRO A 97 -15.75 1.34 -1.30
CA PRO A 97 -15.07 1.94 -2.43
C PRO A 97 -14.86 3.44 -2.23
N LEU A 98 -13.67 3.92 -2.59
CA LEU A 98 -13.35 5.34 -2.49
C LEU A 98 -14.10 6.17 -3.52
N GLN A 99 -14.67 7.28 -3.07
CA GLN A 99 -15.14 8.35 -3.95
C GLN A 99 -13.94 9.22 -4.32
N ILE A 100 -13.37 8.98 -5.50
CA ILE A 100 -12.17 9.67 -5.97
C ILE A 100 -12.56 10.70 -7.02
N ASP A 101 -12.14 11.94 -6.84
CA ASP A 101 -12.11 12.91 -7.94
C ASP A 101 -10.88 12.64 -8.81
N TYR A 102 -11.09 12.01 -9.95
CA TYR A 102 -10.01 11.69 -10.89
C TYR A 102 -9.37 12.90 -11.57
N ASN A 103 -10.00 14.08 -11.47
CA ASN A 103 -9.43 15.33 -11.97
C ASN A 103 -8.49 15.98 -10.94
N ALA A 104 -8.56 15.59 -9.68
CA ALA A 104 -7.72 16.10 -8.60
C ALA A 104 -6.22 15.89 -8.88
N PRO A 105 -5.34 16.67 -8.24
CA PRO A 105 -3.90 16.47 -8.29
C PRO A 105 -3.51 15.05 -7.82
N VAL A 106 -2.45 14.50 -8.42
CA VAL A 106 -1.94 13.15 -8.10
C VAL A 106 -1.62 12.99 -6.61
N GLU A 107 -1.11 14.04 -5.99
CA GLU A 107 -0.80 14.08 -4.56
C GLU A 107 -2.04 13.93 -3.69
N GLU A 108 -3.14 14.54 -4.09
CA GLU A 108 -4.40 14.47 -3.36
C GLU A 108 -5.00 13.06 -3.45
N ILE A 109 -5.04 12.48 -4.65
CA ILE A 109 -5.45 11.09 -4.85
C ILE A 109 -4.57 10.14 -4.00
N LEU A 110 -3.25 10.35 -4.01
CA LEU A 110 -2.33 9.55 -3.21
C LEU A 110 -2.62 9.68 -1.71
N ASN A 111 -2.83 10.89 -1.22
CA ASN A 111 -3.14 11.14 0.19
C ASN A 111 -4.46 10.48 0.59
N GLN A 112 -5.49 10.56 -0.23
CA GLN A 112 -6.76 9.89 -0.01
C GLN A 112 -6.60 8.37 0.08
N VAL A 113 -5.83 7.77 -0.82
CA VAL A 113 -5.52 6.33 -0.79
C VAL A 113 -4.75 5.96 0.47
N MET A 114 -3.70 6.72 0.82
CA MET A 114 -2.88 6.45 2.01
C MET A 114 -3.68 6.61 3.31
N ASP A 115 -4.60 7.54 3.36
CA ASP A 115 -5.52 7.73 4.47
C ASP A 115 -6.49 6.56 4.60
N SER A 116 -7.05 6.11 3.49
CA SER A 116 -8.04 5.03 3.49
C SER A 116 -7.46 3.69 3.96
N ILE A 117 -6.21 3.40 3.64
CA ILE A 117 -5.49 2.20 4.12
C ILE A 117 -4.79 2.40 5.47
N GLU A 118 -5.05 3.52 6.17
CA GLU A 118 -4.51 3.83 7.51
C GLU A 118 -2.97 3.89 7.56
N GLN A 119 -2.33 4.32 6.48
CA GLN A 119 -0.88 4.44 6.38
C GLN A 119 -0.37 5.88 6.30
N SER A 120 -1.24 6.87 6.47
CA SER A 120 -0.84 8.27 6.54
C SER A 120 -0.30 8.64 7.94
N LYS A 121 0.37 9.78 8.03
CA LYS A 121 1.00 10.27 9.28
C LYS A 121 0.03 10.39 10.45
N LYS A 122 -1.24 10.70 10.21
CA LYS A 122 -2.26 10.81 11.26
C LYS A 122 -2.50 9.50 12.03
N TYR A 123 -2.27 8.35 11.38
CA TYR A 123 -2.41 7.04 12.02
C TYR A 123 -1.16 6.59 12.78
N MET A 124 -0.01 7.22 12.54
CA MET A 124 1.24 6.94 13.26
C MET A 124 1.10 7.24 14.76
N LEU A 125 0.38 8.28 15.14
CA LEU A 125 0.14 8.67 16.53
C LEU A 125 -0.90 7.75 17.20
N LYS A 126 -1.97 7.37 16.50
CA LYS A 126 -2.98 6.44 17.03
C LYS A 126 -2.39 5.06 17.34
N GLY A 127 -1.45 4.58 16.52
CA GLY A 127 -0.78 3.29 16.76
C GLY A 127 0.03 3.24 18.06
N LYS A 128 0.57 4.36 18.52
CA LYS A 128 1.27 4.44 19.81
C LYS A 128 0.29 4.40 21.00
N HIS A 129 -0.84 5.09 20.91
CA HIS A 129 -1.85 5.08 21.96
C HIS A 129 -2.55 3.72 22.09
N HIS A 130 -2.80 3.04 20.98
CA HIS A 130 -3.41 1.70 21.02
C HIS A 130 -2.46 0.64 21.59
N LEU A 131 -1.15 0.81 21.43
CA LEU A 131 -0.14 -0.06 22.07
C LEU A 131 -0.04 0.18 23.58
N MET A 132 -0.21 1.42 24.05
CA MET A 132 -0.18 1.72 25.49
C MET A 132 -1.43 1.19 26.20
N SER A 133 -2.62 1.29 25.61
CA SER A 133 -3.87 0.79 26.21
C SER A 133 -3.94 -0.75 26.32
N ILE A 134 -3.06 -1.49 25.61
CA ILE A 134 -2.99 -2.95 25.71
C ILE A 134 -1.92 -3.41 26.73
N ILE A 135 -1.00 -2.53 27.08
CA ILE A 135 0.09 -2.85 28.05
C ILE A 135 -0.38 -2.60 29.49
N ASP A 136 -1.37 -1.71 29.68
CA ASP A 136 -1.94 -1.40 31.01
C ASP A 136 -3.14 -2.30 31.41
N LYS A 137 -3.32 -3.42 30.75
CA LYS A 137 -4.23 -4.51 31.11
C LYS A 137 -3.45 -5.83 31.17
#